data_954a8c0c2ad7e6c83494d061b986a4b5
#
_entry.id   954a8c0c2ad7e6c83494d061b986a4b5
#
_cell.length_a   1.000
_cell.length_b   1.000
_cell.length_c   1.000
_cell.angle_alpha   90.00
_cell.angle_beta   90.00
_cell.angle_gamma   90.00
#
_symmetry.space_group_name_H-M   'P 1'
#
loop_
_entity.id
_entity.type
_entity.pdbx_description
1 polymer ?
#
loop_
_entity_poly.entity_id
_entity_poly.type
_entity_poly.pdbx_seq_one_letter_code
_entity_poly.pdbx_strand_id
1 'polypeptide(L)'
;MAMKFVSRMMTTAIAATLVGTGILVGSLAPALAADKVTILTNWFAQAEHGGFYEAKATGLYDKAGLDVTIKMGGPQVNGAQLLLAGETEFIIGYDIQVLKGREQNQPLVTVASAFQFDLQGLMTHDDVPDIAALKGKPILIAGSSRITFWPWLRQKYGFTDDQIRPYTFNLQPFFADNDVAQQAYPSSEPYQAQEQNVKVKFFLLADGGYPPYSSTIVTTEKMIAEKPDVVARFVKASMEGWRDYMKDPAPGNALIKVDNPKMTDGQIAFAIEKLKQNKAVDGGDAATQGIGIITMDRYKKIYDFLVAGGLIDPKTDWQKAIDVKFVKDLKIGVK
;
A
#
# COMPACT_ATOMS: atom_id res chain seq x y z
N MET A 1 -11.37 36.13 -104.08
CA MET A 1 -12.73 35.51 -104.21
C MET A 1 -13.19 35.15 -102.82
N ALA A 2 -14.24 35.81 -102.38
CA ALA A 2 -14.67 35.84 -100.98
C ALA A 2 -15.54 34.62 -100.63
N MET A 3 -15.48 34.19 -99.42
CA MET A 3 -16.71 33.62 -98.76
C MET A 3 -16.66 33.74 -97.29
N LYS A 4 -17.55 34.54 -96.76
CA LYS A 4 -17.85 34.71 -95.34
C LYS A 4 -18.57 33.48 -94.77
N PHE A 5 -18.19 33.06 -93.61
CA PHE A 5 -19.04 32.18 -92.78
C PHE A 5 -19.21 32.81 -91.39
N VAL A 6 -20.46 33.07 -91.04
CA VAL A 6 -20.92 33.55 -89.77
C VAL A 6 -21.11 32.33 -88.87
N SER A 7 -20.47 32.34 -87.69
CA SER A 7 -20.82 31.33 -86.68
C SER A 7 -21.37 32.01 -85.42
N ARG A 8 -22.50 31.52 -85.02
CA ARG A 8 -23.33 31.92 -83.86
C ARG A 8 -22.61 31.48 -82.57
N MET A 9 -22.45 32.41 -81.66
CA MET A 9 -22.15 32.13 -80.22
C MET A 9 -23.35 31.54 -79.55
N MET A 10 -23.21 30.36 -78.96
CA MET A 10 -24.06 29.78 -77.96
C MET A 10 -23.39 29.90 -76.63
N THR A 11 -23.96 30.71 -75.77
CA THR A 11 -23.52 30.91 -74.34
C THR A 11 -24.09 29.81 -73.51
N THR A 12 -23.30 28.90 -72.98
CA THR A 12 -23.71 27.89 -72.01
C THR A 12 -23.28 28.36 -70.64
N ALA A 13 -24.20 28.68 -69.77
CA ALA A 13 -23.98 29.00 -68.37
C ALA A 13 -23.70 27.72 -67.59
N ILE A 14 -22.48 27.57 -67.02
CA ILE A 14 -22.14 26.49 -66.08
C ILE A 14 -22.39 27.02 -64.67
N ALA A 15 -23.42 26.47 -64.04
CA ALA A 15 -23.62 26.69 -62.60
C ALA A 15 -22.59 25.85 -61.81
N ALA A 16 -21.64 26.52 -61.18
CA ALA A 16 -20.69 25.87 -60.25
C ALA A 16 -21.34 25.67 -58.88
N THR A 17 -21.67 24.44 -58.55
CA THR A 17 -22.12 24.01 -57.21
C THR A 17 -20.89 23.88 -56.33
N LEU A 18 -20.65 24.85 -55.44
CA LEU A 18 -19.66 24.76 -54.37
C LEU A 18 -20.15 23.78 -53.29
N VAL A 19 -19.66 22.55 -53.32
CA VAL A 19 -19.78 21.60 -52.22
C VAL A 19 -18.72 21.99 -51.16
N GLY A 20 -19.18 22.68 -50.14
CA GLY A 20 -18.37 23.02 -48.98
C GLY A 20 -18.05 21.76 -48.15
N THR A 21 -16.86 21.19 -48.37
CA THR A 21 -16.32 20.15 -47.50
C THR A 21 -15.88 20.78 -46.19
N GLY A 22 -16.74 20.76 -45.19
CA GLY A 22 -16.38 21.15 -43.82
C GLY A 22 -15.35 20.17 -43.25
N ILE A 23 -14.08 20.56 -43.26
CA ILE A 23 -13.04 19.84 -42.52
C ILE A 23 -13.31 20.06 -41.04
N LEU A 24 -13.90 19.04 -40.37
CA LEU A 24 -13.88 18.95 -38.92
C LEU A 24 -12.43 18.79 -38.48
N VAL A 25 -11.75 19.89 -38.18
CA VAL A 25 -10.49 19.88 -37.44
C VAL A 25 -10.84 19.49 -36.02
N GLY A 26 -10.92 18.19 -35.76
CA GLY A 26 -10.96 17.68 -34.40
C GLY A 26 -9.66 18.10 -33.72
N SER A 27 -9.77 18.98 -32.72
CA SER A 27 -8.65 19.34 -31.84
C SER A 27 -8.15 18.07 -31.16
N LEU A 28 -7.12 17.43 -31.69
CA LEU A 28 -6.32 16.44 -31.00
C LEU A 28 -5.61 17.20 -29.87
N ALA A 29 -6.26 17.30 -28.70
CA ALA A 29 -5.55 17.67 -27.51
C ALA A 29 -4.37 16.71 -27.35
N PRO A 30 -3.13 17.19 -27.16
CA PRO A 30 -2.01 16.31 -26.94
C PRO A 30 -2.35 15.44 -25.70
N ALA A 31 -2.37 14.12 -25.88
CA ALA A 31 -2.45 13.22 -24.76
C ALA A 31 -1.22 13.49 -23.90
N LEU A 32 -1.40 14.10 -22.73
CA LEU A 32 -0.33 14.28 -21.78
C LEU A 32 0.21 12.88 -21.44
N ALA A 33 1.52 12.73 -21.55
CA ALA A 33 2.15 11.46 -21.17
C ALA A 33 1.82 11.18 -19.69
N ALA A 34 1.46 9.93 -19.38
CA ALA A 34 1.17 9.52 -18.01
C ALA A 34 2.39 9.72 -17.10
N ASP A 35 2.15 10.21 -15.90
CA ASP A 35 3.22 10.35 -14.90
C ASP A 35 3.68 8.97 -14.44
N LYS A 36 4.98 8.72 -14.55
CA LYS A 36 5.58 7.47 -14.07
C LYS A 36 5.69 7.50 -12.55
N VAL A 37 5.20 6.46 -11.92
CA VAL A 37 5.18 6.26 -10.47
C VAL A 37 5.60 4.85 -10.13
N THR A 38 6.53 4.71 -9.21
CA THR A 38 6.91 3.42 -8.65
C THR A 38 6.48 3.35 -7.18
N ILE A 39 5.76 2.29 -6.82
CA ILE A 39 5.51 1.92 -5.43
C ILE A 39 6.24 0.63 -5.10
N LEU A 40 6.92 0.60 -3.95
CA LEU A 40 7.56 -0.59 -3.41
C LEU A 40 6.72 -1.17 -2.28
N THR A 41 6.39 -2.46 -2.35
CA THR A 41 5.70 -3.14 -1.24
C THR A 41 6.67 -3.41 -0.09
N ASN A 42 6.14 -3.50 1.13
CA ASN A 42 6.94 -3.79 2.32
C ASN A 42 7.26 -5.29 2.49
N TRP A 43 6.63 -6.15 1.69
CA TRP A 43 6.75 -7.60 1.74
C TRP A 43 6.59 -8.21 0.34
N PHE A 44 6.69 -9.53 0.23
CA PHE A 44 6.34 -10.25 -0.99
C PHE A 44 4.89 -9.98 -1.39
N ALA A 45 4.60 -10.00 -2.69
CA ALA A 45 3.25 -9.76 -3.21
C ALA A 45 2.27 -10.81 -2.67
N GLN A 46 1.21 -10.32 -2.03
CA GLN A 46 0.14 -11.13 -1.43
C GLN A 46 -1.11 -10.27 -1.22
N ALA A 47 -2.20 -10.85 -0.70
CA ALA A 47 -3.51 -10.18 -0.59
C ALA A 47 -3.47 -8.88 0.24
N GLU A 48 -2.51 -8.74 1.16
CA GLU A 48 -2.27 -7.52 1.96
C GLU A 48 -1.78 -6.33 1.13
N HIS A 49 -1.49 -6.54 -0.14
CA HIS A 49 -1.18 -5.50 -1.13
C HIS A 49 -2.28 -5.37 -2.20
N GLY A 50 -3.36 -6.15 -2.06
CA GLY A 50 -4.36 -6.40 -3.08
C GLY A 50 -4.97 -5.15 -3.70
N GLY A 51 -5.26 -4.12 -2.92
CA GLY A 51 -5.84 -2.88 -3.45
C GLY A 51 -4.95 -2.13 -4.44
N PHE A 52 -3.62 -2.20 -4.26
CA PHE A 52 -2.68 -1.59 -5.20
C PHE A 52 -2.63 -2.39 -6.51
N TYR A 53 -2.61 -3.71 -6.42
CA TYR A 53 -2.68 -4.60 -7.58
C TYR A 53 -4.02 -4.49 -8.30
N GLU A 54 -5.12 -4.32 -7.58
CA GLU A 54 -6.45 -4.10 -8.13
C GLU A 54 -6.52 -2.79 -8.92
N ALA A 55 -6.01 -1.70 -8.33
CA ALA A 55 -5.96 -0.41 -9.00
C ALA A 55 -5.18 -0.47 -10.33
N LYS A 56 -4.11 -1.26 -10.37
CA LYS A 56 -3.33 -1.49 -11.59
C LYS A 56 -4.11 -2.38 -12.58
N ALA A 57 -4.63 -3.51 -12.14
CA ALA A 57 -5.31 -4.49 -12.99
C ALA A 57 -6.57 -3.93 -13.64
N THR A 58 -7.32 -3.08 -12.95
CA THR A 58 -8.58 -2.48 -13.42
C THR A 58 -8.39 -1.13 -14.12
N GLY A 59 -7.14 -0.68 -14.27
CA GLY A 59 -6.80 0.56 -14.96
C GLY A 59 -7.21 1.82 -14.18
N LEU A 60 -7.37 1.77 -12.85
CA LEU A 60 -7.65 2.97 -12.04
C LEU A 60 -6.48 3.95 -12.08
N TYR A 61 -5.25 3.45 -12.09
CA TYR A 61 -4.07 4.30 -12.25
C TYR A 61 -4.01 4.96 -13.64
N ASP A 62 -4.28 4.18 -14.69
CA ASP A 62 -4.29 4.71 -16.07
C ASP A 62 -5.35 5.80 -16.24
N LYS A 63 -6.57 5.60 -15.70
CA LYS A 63 -7.64 6.60 -15.67
C LYS A 63 -7.26 7.86 -14.89
N ALA A 64 -6.37 7.71 -13.90
CA ALA A 64 -5.80 8.83 -13.16
C ALA A 64 -4.60 9.49 -13.87
N GLY A 65 -4.23 9.06 -15.08
CA GLY A 65 -3.07 9.56 -15.83
C GLY A 65 -1.73 9.16 -15.21
N LEU A 66 -1.67 7.98 -14.57
CA LEU A 66 -0.48 7.45 -13.91
C LEU A 66 -0.05 6.14 -14.55
N ASP A 67 1.24 6.02 -14.90
CA ASP A 67 1.89 4.76 -15.27
C ASP A 67 2.57 4.18 -14.01
N VAL A 68 1.84 3.31 -13.29
CA VAL A 68 2.30 2.79 -12.00
C VAL A 68 3.03 1.47 -12.16
N THR A 69 4.24 1.41 -11.65
CA THR A 69 5.01 0.17 -11.45
C THR A 69 4.94 -0.25 -9.99
N ILE A 70 4.49 -1.48 -9.72
CA ILE A 70 4.56 -2.08 -8.38
C ILE A 70 5.84 -2.91 -8.32
N LYS A 71 6.77 -2.53 -7.44
CA LYS A 71 7.97 -3.34 -7.14
C LYS A 71 7.70 -4.19 -5.91
N MET A 72 7.94 -5.48 -6.02
CA MET A 72 7.83 -6.39 -4.88
C MET A 72 9.01 -6.20 -3.94
N GLY A 73 8.72 -5.98 -2.66
CA GLY A 73 9.70 -5.92 -1.58
C GLY A 73 9.97 -7.28 -0.94
N GLY A 74 10.35 -7.26 0.32
CA GLY A 74 10.61 -8.49 1.08
C GLY A 74 11.17 -8.22 2.48
N PRO A 75 11.33 -9.26 3.31
CA PRO A 75 11.65 -9.14 4.74
C PRO A 75 13.00 -8.46 5.04
N GLN A 76 13.89 -8.37 4.08
CA GLN A 76 15.21 -7.75 4.22
C GLN A 76 15.37 -6.47 3.39
N VAL A 77 14.29 -6.00 2.73
CA VAL A 77 14.32 -4.78 1.91
C VAL A 77 14.08 -3.56 2.78
N ASN A 78 14.99 -2.59 2.73
CA ASN A 78 14.82 -1.29 3.40
C ASN A 78 14.13 -0.30 2.46
N GLY A 79 12.80 -0.28 2.46
CA GLY A 79 12.01 0.59 1.59
C GLY A 79 12.26 2.08 1.83
N ALA A 80 12.44 2.50 3.10
CA ALA A 80 12.70 3.89 3.41
C ALA A 80 14.01 4.39 2.78
N GLN A 81 15.05 3.56 2.77
CA GLN A 81 16.32 3.90 2.12
C GLN A 81 16.15 4.06 0.61
N LEU A 82 15.40 3.17 -0.04
CA LEU A 82 15.14 3.24 -1.49
C LEU A 82 14.30 4.47 -1.84
N LEU A 83 13.31 4.81 -1.02
CA LEU A 83 12.50 6.02 -1.19
C LEU A 83 13.37 7.29 -1.06
N LEU A 84 14.23 7.36 -0.05
CA LEU A 84 15.12 8.50 0.16
C LEU A 84 16.19 8.63 -0.93
N ALA A 85 16.60 7.51 -1.52
CA ALA A 85 17.49 7.50 -2.68
C ALA A 85 16.81 7.90 -4.00
N GLY A 86 15.47 8.04 -4.02
CA GLY A 86 14.69 8.35 -5.22
C GLY A 86 14.49 7.16 -6.18
N GLU A 87 14.71 5.94 -5.71
CA GLU A 87 14.48 4.71 -6.49
C GLU A 87 12.99 4.35 -6.60
N THR A 88 12.16 4.93 -5.76
CA THR A 88 10.70 4.83 -5.76
C THR A 88 10.07 6.16 -5.33
N GLU A 89 8.85 6.45 -5.80
CA GLU A 89 8.07 7.63 -5.37
C GLU A 89 7.25 7.35 -4.11
N PHE A 90 6.86 6.09 -3.92
CA PHE A 90 6.08 5.64 -2.77
C PHE A 90 6.58 4.31 -2.23
N ILE A 91 6.37 4.09 -0.96
CA ILE A 91 6.51 2.78 -0.33
C ILE A 91 5.27 2.44 0.48
N ILE A 92 4.99 1.16 0.64
CA ILE A 92 4.12 0.69 1.71
C ILE A 92 4.97 0.63 2.97
N GLY A 93 4.53 1.30 4.02
CA GLY A 93 5.28 1.43 5.26
C GLY A 93 4.40 1.35 6.51
N TYR A 94 4.98 1.86 7.60
CA TYR A 94 4.35 1.96 8.92
C TYR A 94 4.63 3.35 9.50
N ASP A 95 3.65 3.94 10.18
CA ASP A 95 3.80 5.25 10.81
C ASP A 95 4.94 5.30 11.86
N ILE A 96 5.15 4.21 12.61
CA ILE A 96 6.32 4.13 13.52
C ILE A 96 7.65 4.25 12.75
N GLN A 97 7.75 3.68 11.56
CA GLN A 97 8.93 3.80 10.71
C GLN A 97 9.13 5.25 10.27
N VAL A 98 8.05 5.95 9.90
CA VAL A 98 8.09 7.36 9.51
C VAL A 98 8.50 8.23 10.68
N LEU A 99 7.92 8.03 11.88
CA LEU A 99 8.26 8.76 13.09
C LEU A 99 9.73 8.56 13.47
N LYS A 100 10.24 7.33 13.40
CA LYS A 100 11.66 7.04 13.60
C LYS A 100 12.58 7.70 12.55
N GLY A 101 12.11 7.75 11.31
CA GLY A 101 12.80 8.50 10.24
C GLY A 101 12.87 9.99 10.56
N ARG A 102 11.77 10.59 11.05
CA ARG A 102 11.75 11.99 11.47
C ARG A 102 12.69 12.30 12.62
N GLU A 103 12.79 11.42 13.59
CA GLU A 103 13.80 11.53 14.66
C GLU A 103 15.23 11.65 14.11
N GLN A 104 15.48 11.02 12.95
CA GLN A 104 16.74 11.05 12.22
C GLN A 104 16.81 12.15 11.14
N ASN A 105 15.88 13.11 11.15
CA ASN A 105 15.73 14.16 10.14
C ASN A 105 15.49 13.66 8.70
N GLN A 106 14.98 12.45 8.53
CA GLN A 106 14.60 11.94 7.22
C GLN A 106 13.25 12.54 6.81
N PRO A 107 13.09 13.08 5.59
CA PRO A 107 11.90 13.80 5.15
C PRO A 107 10.76 12.87 4.70
N LEU A 108 10.46 11.82 5.48
CA LEU A 108 9.40 10.86 5.23
C LEU A 108 8.04 11.40 5.68
N VAL A 109 6.98 11.14 4.91
CA VAL A 109 5.60 11.57 5.21
C VAL A 109 4.61 10.45 4.91
N THR A 110 3.75 10.13 5.87
CA THR A 110 2.57 9.29 5.70
C THR A 110 1.46 10.10 5.06
N VAL A 111 0.89 9.64 3.94
CA VAL A 111 -0.16 10.36 3.19
C VAL A 111 -1.49 9.60 3.13
N ALA A 112 -1.52 8.32 3.46
CA ALA A 112 -2.73 7.49 3.58
C ALA A 112 -2.42 6.22 4.38
N SER A 113 -3.46 5.50 4.83
CA SER A 113 -3.32 4.17 5.41
C SER A 113 -4.36 3.20 4.88
N ALA A 114 -3.94 2.13 4.22
CA ALA A 114 -4.86 1.12 3.75
C ALA A 114 -5.46 0.31 4.90
N PHE A 115 -4.69 0.05 5.97
CA PHE A 115 -5.18 -0.68 7.14
C PHE A 115 -5.30 0.25 8.35
N GLN A 116 -6.47 0.21 8.96
CA GLN A 116 -6.79 1.08 10.09
C GLN A 116 -6.14 0.65 11.40
N PHE A 117 -5.57 -0.54 11.48
CA PHE A 117 -4.77 -1.03 12.61
C PHE A 117 -3.73 -2.01 12.10
N ASP A 118 -2.68 -2.19 12.90
CA ASP A 118 -1.62 -3.11 12.54
C ASP A 118 -2.07 -4.55 12.76
N LEU A 119 -1.96 -5.37 11.71
CA LEU A 119 -2.25 -6.80 11.74
C LEU A 119 -1.04 -7.64 12.15
N GLN A 120 0.08 -7.03 12.52
CA GLN A 120 1.24 -7.76 13.02
C GLN A 120 0.92 -8.49 14.31
N GLY A 121 1.42 -9.72 14.40
CA GLY A 121 1.29 -10.57 15.57
C GLY A 121 2.45 -11.50 15.75
N LEU A 122 2.37 -12.30 16.82
CA LEU A 122 3.23 -13.43 17.04
C LEU A 122 2.43 -14.71 16.86
N MET A 123 2.91 -15.60 15.99
CA MET A 123 2.42 -16.96 15.86
C MET A 123 3.27 -17.89 16.73
N THR A 124 2.61 -18.76 17.47
CA THR A 124 3.20 -19.73 18.40
C THR A 124 2.57 -21.09 18.19
N HIS A 125 3.18 -22.13 18.71
CA HIS A 125 2.52 -23.40 18.90
C HIS A 125 1.36 -23.27 19.90
N ASP A 126 0.40 -24.20 19.87
CA ASP A 126 -0.89 -24.06 20.57
C ASP A 126 -0.83 -24.22 22.11
N ASP A 127 0.29 -24.67 22.63
CA ASP A 127 0.58 -24.80 24.07
C ASP A 127 0.98 -23.48 24.76
N VAL A 128 1.39 -22.46 24.00
CA VAL A 128 1.78 -21.15 24.55
C VAL A 128 0.54 -20.40 25.06
N PRO A 129 0.48 -20.02 26.36
CA PRO A 129 -0.73 -19.40 26.94
C PRO A 129 -0.92 -17.95 26.49
N ASP A 130 0.16 -17.15 26.42
CA ASP A 130 0.16 -15.73 26.12
C ASP A 130 1.53 -15.25 25.60
N ILE A 131 1.61 -13.97 25.22
CA ILE A 131 2.87 -13.36 24.71
C ILE A 131 3.95 -13.31 25.79
N ALA A 132 3.60 -13.12 27.06
CA ALA A 132 4.60 -13.00 28.14
C ALA A 132 5.39 -14.30 28.35
N ALA A 133 4.75 -15.47 28.08
CA ALA A 133 5.38 -16.78 28.15
C ALA A 133 6.53 -16.98 27.12
N LEU A 134 6.64 -16.09 26.14
CA LEU A 134 7.71 -16.12 25.13
C LEU A 134 9.01 -15.48 25.62
N LYS A 135 9.05 -14.93 26.84
CA LYS A 135 10.27 -14.33 27.39
C LYS A 135 11.40 -15.37 27.46
N GLY A 136 12.53 -15.07 26.84
CA GLY A 136 13.70 -15.94 26.75
C GLY A 136 13.64 -17.00 25.66
N LYS A 137 12.47 -17.20 24.97
CA LYS A 137 12.34 -18.13 23.85
C LYS A 137 12.81 -17.48 22.54
N PRO A 138 13.33 -18.26 21.57
CA PRO A 138 13.70 -17.74 20.27
C PRO A 138 12.48 -17.29 19.47
N ILE A 139 12.59 -16.10 18.82
CA ILE A 139 11.52 -15.53 18.03
C ILE A 139 12.07 -15.13 16.66
N LEU A 140 11.47 -15.63 15.58
CA LEU A 140 11.82 -15.28 14.21
C LEU A 140 11.29 -13.88 13.88
N ILE A 141 12.18 -12.93 13.63
CA ILE A 141 11.86 -11.51 13.40
C ILE A 141 12.57 -11.02 12.13
N ALA A 142 11.80 -10.44 11.21
CA ALA A 142 12.34 -9.80 10.00
C ALA A 142 13.13 -8.53 10.32
N GLY A 143 14.04 -8.15 9.43
CA GLY A 143 14.90 -6.96 9.63
C GLY A 143 14.09 -5.68 9.84
N SER A 144 13.03 -5.46 9.06
CA SER A 144 12.13 -4.31 9.20
C SER A 144 11.38 -4.26 10.53
N SER A 145 11.07 -5.41 11.11
CA SER A 145 10.30 -5.52 12.35
C SER A 145 11.11 -5.14 13.59
N ARG A 146 12.43 -5.15 13.49
CA ARG A 146 13.33 -4.75 14.59
C ARG A 146 13.20 -3.27 14.97
N ILE A 147 12.75 -2.43 14.03
CA ILE A 147 12.56 -1.00 14.25
C ILE A 147 11.10 -0.59 14.38
N THR A 148 10.15 -1.52 14.18
CA THR A 148 8.71 -1.28 14.31
C THR A 148 8.19 -1.82 15.65
N PHE A 149 7.63 -3.02 15.68
CA PHE A 149 6.98 -3.53 16.89
C PHE A 149 7.93 -4.19 17.91
N TRP A 150 9.12 -4.63 17.51
CA TRP A 150 10.05 -5.31 18.42
C TRP A 150 10.46 -4.44 19.63
N PRO A 151 10.80 -3.15 19.48
CA PRO A 151 11.10 -2.27 20.63
C PRO A 151 9.93 -2.21 21.62
N TRP A 152 8.67 -2.22 21.14
CA TRP A 152 7.50 -2.26 22.00
C TRP A 152 7.38 -3.60 22.77
N LEU A 153 7.62 -4.74 22.11
CA LEU A 153 7.64 -6.04 22.79
C LEU A 153 8.71 -6.10 23.88
N ARG A 154 9.90 -5.55 23.61
CA ARG A 154 10.97 -5.44 24.62
C ARG A 154 10.51 -4.65 25.83
N GLN A 155 9.93 -3.50 25.61
CA GLN A 155 9.45 -2.64 26.69
C GLN A 155 8.31 -3.28 27.48
N LYS A 156 7.31 -3.82 26.78
CA LYS A 156 6.08 -4.33 27.43
C LYS A 156 6.28 -5.66 28.11
N TYR A 157 7.02 -6.59 27.51
CA TYR A 157 7.15 -7.96 27.97
C TYR A 157 8.57 -8.30 28.48
N GLY A 158 9.49 -7.35 28.41
CA GLY A 158 10.88 -7.54 28.85
C GLY A 158 11.64 -8.51 27.94
N PHE A 159 11.33 -8.55 26.65
CA PHE A 159 12.09 -9.33 25.66
C PHE A 159 13.48 -8.72 25.45
N THR A 160 14.41 -9.52 24.95
CA THR A 160 15.79 -9.09 24.69
C THR A 160 16.19 -9.44 23.26
N ASP A 161 17.17 -8.73 22.72
CA ASP A 161 17.63 -8.95 21.34
C ASP A 161 18.26 -10.34 21.13
N ASP A 162 18.68 -11.01 22.21
CA ASP A 162 19.19 -12.39 22.18
C ASP A 162 18.15 -13.42 21.74
N GLN A 163 16.85 -13.08 21.88
CA GLN A 163 15.74 -13.92 21.42
C GLN A 163 15.56 -13.89 19.90
N ILE A 164 16.06 -12.83 19.20
CA ILE A 164 15.84 -12.66 17.77
C ILE A 164 16.55 -13.75 16.97
N ARG A 165 15.80 -14.39 16.08
CA ARG A 165 16.32 -15.18 14.98
C ARG A 165 15.87 -14.56 13.67
N PRO A 166 16.70 -14.60 12.60
CA PRO A 166 16.32 -14.02 11.30
C PRO A 166 15.07 -14.69 10.72
N TYR A 167 14.10 -13.88 10.29
CA TYR A 167 12.93 -14.35 9.57
C TYR A 167 12.99 -13.88 8.11
N THR A 168 12.89 -14.83 7.19
CA THR A 168 12.99 -14.62 5.74
C THR A 168 11.77 -15.19 4.99
N PHE A 169 10.63 -15.30 5.65
CA PHE A 169 9.42 -15.96 5.17
C PHE A 169 9.60 -17.48 4.97
N ASN A 170 10.53 -18.06 5.72
CA ASN A 170 10.71 -19.51 5.81
C ASN A 170 10.23 -20.00 7.19
N LEU A 171 9.17 -20.80 7.22
CA LEU A 171 8.56 -21.31 8.44
C LEU A 171 9.20 -22.65 8.94
N GLN A 172 10.15 -23.22 8.20
CA GLN A 172 10.75 -24.50 8.61
C GLN A 172 11.39 -24.46 10.01
N PRO A 173 12.08 -23.39 10.43
CA PRO A 173 12.59 -23.31 11.80
C PRO A 173 11.47 -23.33 12.87
N PHE A 174 10.31 -22.71 12.57
CA PHE A 174 9.14 -22.77 13.45
C PHE A 174 8.53 -24.17 13.50
N PHE A 175 8.41 -24.84 12.37
CA PHE A 175 7.85 -26.20 12.33
C PHE A 175 8.76 -27.27 12.97
N ALA A 176 10.06 -27.03 13.00
CA ALA A 176 11.06 -27.97 13.53
C ALA A 176 11.23 -27.89 15.04
N ASP A 177 10.82 -26.79 15.68
CA ASP A 177 11.08 -26.53 17.10
C ASP A 177 9.87 -25.85 17.76
N ASN A 178 9.22 -26.54 18.69
CA ASN A 178 8.03 -26.06 19.39
C ASN A 178 8.32 -24.88 20.35
N ASP A 179 9.57 -24.61 20.70
CA ASP A 179 9.94 -23.45 21.50
C ASP A 179 10.07 -22.16 20.70
N VAL A 180 10.11 -22.27 19.37
CA VAL A 180 10.24 -21.11 18.48
C VAL A 180 8.88 -20.46 18.25
N ALA A 181 8.82 -19.15 18.48
CA ALA A 181 7.74 -18.28 17.99
C ALA A 181 8.20 -17.51 16.74
N GLN A 182 7.26 -16.91 16.03
CA GLN A 182 7.62 -16.03 14.90
C GLN A 182 6.65 -14.87 14.72
N GLN A 183 7.14 -13.77 14.14
CA GLN A 183 6.25 -12.75 13.62
C GLN A 183 5.35 -13.34 12.53
N ALA A 184 4.13 -12.84 12.46
CA ALA A 184 3.17 -13.28 11.46
C ALA A 184 2.06 -12.23 11.24
N TYR A 185 1.35 -12.39 10.13
CA TYR A 185 0.05 -11.78 9.89
C TYR A 185 -1.05 -12.83 10.00
N PRO A 186 -2.24 -12.52 10.54
CA PRO A 186 -3.33 -13.49 10.67
C PRO A 186 -3.81 -14.02 9.32
N SER A 187 -3.50 -13.28 8.26
CA SER A 187 -3.85 -13.56 6.87
C SER A 187 -2.77 -14.36 6.11
N SER A 188 -1.62 -14.66 6.70
CA SER A 188 -0.48 -15.25 5.99
C SER A 188 0.01 -16.55 6.62
N GLU A 189 0.87 -16.50 7.64
CA GLU A 189 1.57 -17.63 8.20
C GLU A 189 0.65 -18.70 8.84
N PRO A 190 -0.49 -18.36 9.48
CA PRO A 190 -1.41 -19.38 10.01
C PRO A 190 -1.97 -20.31 8.93
N TYR A 191 -2.15 -19.83 7.69
CA TYR A 191 -2.54 -20.70 6.58
C TYR A 191 -1.46 -21.74 6.27
N GLN A 192 -0.19 -21.33 6.23
CA GLN A 192 0.92 -22.23 5.97
C GLN A 192 1.08 -23.27 7.09
N ALA A 193 0.81 -22.90 8.35
CA ALA A 193 0.78 -23.83 9.46
C ALA A 193 -0.36 -24.84 9.31
N GLN A 194 -1.54 -24.39 8.89
CA GLN A 194 -2.70 -25.26 8.61
C GLN A 194 -2.38 -26.27 7.51
N GLU A 195 -1.74 -25.86 6.41
CA GLU A 195 -1.33 -26.76 5.31
C GLU A 195 -0.34 -27.86 5.78
N GLN A 196 0.44 -27.57 6.83
CA GLN A 196 1.37 -28.51 7.45
C GLN A 196 0.75 -29.28 8.62
N ASN A 197 -0.55 -29.12 8.91
CA ASN A 197 -1.24 -29.68 10.06
C ASN A 197 -0.60 -29.32 11.42
N VAL A 198 0.06 -28.14 11.49
CA VAL A 198 0.63 -27.63 12.74
C VAL A 198 -0.41 -26.73 13.42
N LYS A 199 -0.75 -27.08 14.67
CA LYS A 199 -1.66 -26.27 15.48
C LYS A 199 -0.94 -25.04 16.01
N VAL A 200 -1.54 -23.87 15.81
CA VAL A 200 -0.95 -22.59 16.19
C VAL A 200 -1.94 -21.70 16.93
N LYS A 201 -1.41 -20.82 17.77
CA LYS A 201 -2.08 -19.63 18.27
C LYS A 201 -1.49 -18.39 17.58
N PHE A 202 -2.34 -17.40 17.41
CA PHE A 202 -1.93 -16.11 16.88
C PHE A 202 -2.31 -15.00 17.88
N PHE A 203 -1.32 -14.24 18.29
CA PHE A 203 -1.48 -13.12 19.22
C PHE A 203 -1.32 -11.82 18.43
N LEU A 204 -2.43 -11.13 18.17
CA LEU A 204 -2.44 -9.83 17.51
C LEU A 204 -1.85 -8.76 18.45
N LEU A 205 -0.84 -8.02 18.00
CA LEU A 205 -0.19 -7.00 18.83
C LEU A 205 -1.13 -5.83 19.16
N ALA A 206 -2.06 -5.51 18.26
CA ALA A 206 -3.09 -4.49 18.48
C ALA A 206 -3.98 -4.82 19.68
N ASP A 207 -4.35 -6.09 19.91
CA ASP A 207 -5.10 -6.54 21.08
C ASP A 207 -4.31 -6.33 22.37
N GLY A 208 -2.99 -6.39 22.26
CA GLY A 208 -2.07 -6.05 23.34
C GLY A 208 -1.89 -4.54 23.55
N GLY A 209 -2.55 -3.68 22.77
CA GLY A 209 -2.45 -2.23 22.87
C GLY A 209 -1.35 -1.60 22.01
N TYR A 210 -0.90 -2.27 20.93
CA TYR A 210 0.00 -1.70 19.92
C TYR A 210 -0.83 -0.86 18.94
N PRO A 211 -0.73 0.49 18.93
CA PRO A 211 -1.74 1.37 18.35
C PRO A 211 -1.55 1.76 16.88
N PRO A 212 -0.41 1.47 16.18
CA PRO A 212 -0.13 2.06 14.88
C PRO A 212 -1.14 1.70 13.79
N TYR A 213 -1.21 2.55 12.78
CA TYR A 213 -1.71 2.18 11.46
C TYR A 213 -0.72 1.22 10.79
N SER A 214 -1.16 0.49 9.77
CA SER A 214 -0.25 -0.27 8.92
C SER A 214 -0.65 -0.25 7.46
N SER A 215 0.22 -0.81 6.60
CA SER A 215 0.05 -0.68 5.14
C SER A 215 -0.16 0.78 4.73
N THR A 216 0.64 1.69 5.33
CA THR A 216 0.56 3.12 5.03
C THR A 216 1.25 3.45 3.71
N ILE A 217 0.72 4.43 2.98
CA ILE A 217 1.41 5.02 1.83
C ILE A 217 2.35 6.10 2.35
N VAL A 218 3.63 5.89 2.15
CA VAL A 218 4.69 6.81 2.57
C VAL A 218 5.39 7.38 1.35
N THR A 219 5.64 8.68 1.37
CA THR A 219 6.42 9.41 0.38
C THR A 219 7.37 10.41 1.04
N THR A 220 7.95 11.35 0.29
CA THR A 220 8.86 12.37 0.80
C THR A 220 8.25 13.77 0.74
N GLU A 221 8.74 14.69 1.60
CA GLU A 221 8.40 16.12 1.52
C GLU A 221 8.66 16.68 0.12
N LYS A 222 9.75 16.26 -0.53
CA LYS A 222 10.11 16.65 -1.88
C LYS A 222 9.02 16.26 -2.88
N MET A 223 8.55 15.01 -2.85
CA MET A 223 7.49 14.53 -3.75
C MET A 223 6.20 15.32 -3.55
N ILE A 224 5.85 15.63 -2.30
CA ILE A 224 4.67 16.43 -1.96
C ILE A 224 4.79 17.88 -2.45
N ALA A 225 5.98 18.46 -2.38
CA ALA A 225 6.21 19.83 -2.82
C ALA A 225 6.26 19.97 -4.34
N GLU A 226 6.93 19.03 -5.04
CA GLU A 226 7.15 19.12 -6.47
C GLU A 226 5.98 18.57 -7.31
N LYS A 227 5.28 17.52 -6.80
CA LYS A 227 4.23 16.79 -7.55
C LYS A 227 2.99 16.49 -6.68
N PRO A 228 2.38 17.49 -6.02
CA PRO A 228 1.27 17.24 -5.09
C PRO A 228 0.03 16.64 -5.77
N ASP A 229 -0.21 16.93 -7.05
CA ASP A 229 -1.30 16.37 -7.84
C ASP A 229 -1.07 14.88 -8.16
N VAL A 230 0.17 14.48 -8.44
CA VAL A 230 0.53 13.04 -8.62
C VAL A 230 0.27 12.28 -7.33
N VAL A 231 0.68 12.84 -6.17
CA VAL A 231 0.41 12.22 -4.86
C VAL A 231 -1.09 12.06 -4.65
N ALA A 232 -1.89 13.10 -4.93
CA ALA A 232 -3.34 13.07 -4.75
C ALA A 232 -4.02 12.01 -5.64
N ARG A 233 -3.65 11.96 -6.94
CA ARG A 233 -4.19 10.98 -7.90
C ARG A 233 -3.79 9.56 -7.53
N PHE A 234 -2.54 9.34 -7.13
CA PHE A 234 -2.05 8.03 -6.71
C PHE A 234 -2.76 7.53 -5.46
N VAL A 235 -2.86 8.35 -4.42
CA VAL A 235 -3.56 7.99 -3.17
C VAL A 235 -5.02 7.65 -3.46
N LYS A 236 -5.73 8.52 -4.22
CA LYS A 236 -7.14 8.28 -4.55
C LYS A 236 -7.34 6.96 -5.30
N ALA A 237 -6.60 6.73 -6.38
CA ALA A 237 -6.72 5.52 -7.18
C ALA A 237 -6.35 4.25 -6.38
N SER A 238 -5.34 4.33 -5.50
CA SER A 238 -4.99 3.22 -4.61
C SER A 238 -6.11 2.88 -3.62
N MET A 239 -6.76 3.88 -3.03
CA MET A 239 -7.85 3.65 -2.08
C MET A 239 -9.14 3.18 -2.78
N GLU A 240 -9.40 3.64 -4.01
CA GLU A 240 -10.45 3.08 -4.87
C GLU A 240 -10.16 1.60 -5.21
N GLY A 241 -8.90 1.27 -5.50
CA GLY A 241 -8.45 -0.10 -5.68
C GLY A 241 -8.69 -0.98 -4.45
N TRP A 242 -8.44 -0.49 -3.25
CA TRP A 242 -8.75 -1.22 -2.03
C TRP A 242 -10.27 -1.44 -1.85
N ARG A 243 -11.09 -0.41 -2.13
CA ARG A 243 -12.56 -0.56 -2.13
C ARG A 243 -13.01 -1.68 -3.08
N ASP A 244 -12.45 -1.72 -4.28
CA ASP A 244 -12.87 -2.64 -5.33
C ASP A 244 -12.31 -4.04 -5.07
N TYR A 245 -11.07 -4.18 -4.60
CA TYR A 245 -10.47 -5.44 -4.18
C TYR A 245 -11.27 -6.15 -3.08
N MET A 246 -11.82 -5.41 -2.12
CA MET A 246 -12.66 -6.01 -1.06
C MET A 246 -14.00 -6.52 -1.58
N LYS A 247 -14.42 -6.13 -2.79
CA LYS A 247 -15.67 -6.59 -3.46
C LYS A 247 -15.38 -7.74 -4.42
N ASP A 248 -14.49 -7.53 -5.36
CA ASP A 248 -14.05 -8.51 -6.37
C ASP A 248 -12.52 -8.47 -6.48
N PRO A 249 -11.81 -9.37 -5.81
CA PRO A 249 -10.35 -9.38 -5.79
C PRO A 249 -9.71 -10.06 -7.02
N ALA A 250 -10.50 -10.63 -7.95
CA ALA A 250 -9.97 -11.49 -9.01
C ALA A 250 -8.94 -10.80 -9.92
N PRO A 251 -9.15 -9.54 -10.38
CA PRO A 251 -8.16 -8.85 -11.21
C PRO A 251 -6.82 -8.64 -10.49
N GLY A 252 -6.86 -8.14 -9.25
CA GLY A 252 -5.65 -7.91 -8.44
C GLY A 252 -4.91 -9.21 -8.11
N ASN A 253 -5.64 -10.27 -7.78
CA ASN A 253 -5.07 -11.59 -7.48
C ASN A 253 -4.30 -12.18 -8.66
N ALA A 254 -4.77 -11.95 -9.89
CA ALA A 254 -4.08 -12.38 -11.10
C ALA A 254 -2.68 -11.77 -11.18
N LEU A 255 -2.53 -10.46 -10.93
CA LEU A 255 -1.24 -9.78 -10.93
C LEU A 255 -0.36 -10.17 -9.73
N ILE A 256 -0.95 -10.36 -8.54
CA ILE A 256 -0.22 -10.85 -7.36
C ILE A 256 0.47 -12.17 -7.68
N LYS A 257 -0.23 -13.11 -8.36
CA LYS A 257 0.34 -14.41 -8.74
C LYS A 257 1.42 -14.31 -9.83
N VAL A 258 1.39 -13.27 -10.66
CA VAL A 258 2.46 -12.98 -11.63
C VAL A 258 3.74 -12.58 -10.88
N ASP A 259 3.63 -11.64 -9.94
CA ASP A 259 4.79 -11.15 -9.17
C ASP A 259 5.29 -12.15 -8.14
N ASN A 260 4.38 -12.93 -7.56
CA ASN A 260 4.70 -13.97 -6.58
C ASN A 260 4.03 -15.31 -6.93
N PRO A 261 4.65 -16.12 -7.79
CA PRO A 261 4.11 -17.42 -8.22
C PRO A 261 3.92 -18.45 -7.09
N LYS A 262 4.46 -18.17 -5.89
CA LYS A 262 4.27 -19.02 -4.71
C LYS A 262 2.91 -18.80 -4.03
N MET A 263 2.19 -17.73 -4.36
CA MET A 263 0.86 -17.48 -3.83
C MET A 263 -0.15 -18.42 -4.47
N THR A 264 -0.71 -19.33 -3.66
CA THR A 264 -1.79 -20.22 -4.08
C THR A 264 -3.14 -19.54 -3.98
N ASP A 265 -4.13 -20.01 -4.72
CA ASP A 265 -5.51 -19.51 -4.62
C ASP A 265 -6.07 -19.70 -3.21
N GLY A 266 -5.74 -20.81 -2.52
CA GLY A 266 -6.13 -21.05 -1.14
C GLY A 266 -5.54 -20.06 -0.15
N GLN A 267 -4.25 -19.74 -0.28
CA GLN A 267 -3.57 -18.73 0.54
C GLN A 267 -4.21 -17.35 0.34
N ILE A 268 -4.48 -16.96 -0.91
CA ILE A 268 -5.08 -15.66 -1.24
C ILE A 268 -6.51 -15.60 -0.68
N ALA A 269 -7.33 -16.63 -0.88
CA ALA A 269 -8.70 -16.68 -0.38
C ALA A 269 -8.75 -16.57 1.15
N PHE A 270 -7.91 -17.34 1.85
CA PHE A 270 -7.75 -17.27 3.29
C PHE A 270 -7.38 -15.85 3.75
N ALA A 271 -6.41 -15.23 3.07
CA ALA A 271 -5.95 -13.89 3.40
C ALA A 271 -7.07 -12.85 3.27
N ILE A 272 -7.81 -12.86 2.17
CA ILE A 272 -8.94 -11.96 1.94
C ILE A 272 -10.02 -12.14 3.01
N GLU A 273 -10.33 -13.39 3.38
CA GLU A 273 -11.27 -13.68 4.45
C GLU A 273 -10.80 -13.03 5.77
N LYS A 274 -9.51 -13.19 6.13
CA LYS A 274 -8.94 -12.60 7.35
C LYS A 274 -8.93 -11.06 7.32
N LEU A 275 -8.63 -10.45 6.18
CA LEU A 275 -8.73 -8.98 6.03
C LEU A 275 -10.16 -8.50 6.28
N LYS A 276 -11.17 -9.20 5.77
CA LYS A 276 -12.61 -8.91 5.99
C LYS A 276 -13.02 -9.13 7.45
N GLN A 277 -12.65 -10.27 8.04
CA GLN A 277 -12.96 -10.60 9.44
C GLN A 277 -12.41 -9.55 10.40
N ASN A 278 -11.18 -9.10 10.17
CA ASN A 278 -10.53 -8.09 10.97
C ASN A 278 -10.96 -6.65 10.61
N LYS A 279 -11.80 -6.45 9.59
CA LYS A 279 -12.18 -5.12 9.09
C LYS A 279 -10.95 -4.22 8.87
N ALA A 280 -9.90 -4.79 8.30
CA ALA A 280 -8.60 -4.12 8.19
C ALA A 280 -8.70 -2.82 7.39
N VAL A 281 -9.46 -2.83 6.28
CA VAL A 281 -9.57 -1.74 5.30
C VAL A 281 -10.68 -0.75 5.64
N ASP A 282 -11.84 -1.25 6.05
CA ASP A 282 -13.09 -0.48 6.23
C ASP A 282 -13.54 -0.34 7.69
N GLY A 283 -12.71 -0.81 8.64
CA GLY A 283 -12.93 -0.64 10.08
C GLY A 283 -12.42 0.69 10.62
N GLY A 284 -12.44 0.85 11.95
CA GLY A 284 -11.92 2.04 12.63
C GLY A 284 -12.46 3.35 12.06
N ASP A 285 -11.58 4.32 11.88
CA ASP A 285 -11.94 5.64 11.32
C ASP A 285 -12.47 5.54 9.87
N ALA A 286 -12.06 4.53 9.11
CA ALA A 286 -12.49 4.34 7.73
C ALA A 286 -13.99 4.04 7.60
N ALA A 287 -14.61 3.45 8.62
CA ALA A 287 -16.04 3.16 8.62
C ALA A 287 -16.92 4.42 8.47
N THR A 288 -16.44 5.57 8.91
CA THR A 288 -17.18 6.85 8.87
C THR A 288 -16.51 7.92 8.01
N GLN A 289 -15.20 7.82 7.81
CA GLN A 289 -14.41 8.84 7.12
C GLN A 289 -13.90 8.40 5.73
N GLY A 290 -13.95 7.11 5.44
CA GLY A 290 -13.57 6.51 4.16
C GLY A 290 -12.24 5.77 4.20
N ILE A 291 -12.10 4.81 3.28
CA ILE A 291 -10.90 4.00 3.12
C ILE A 291 -9.70 4.91 2.85
N GLY A 292 -8.60 4.64 3.50
CA GLY A 292 -7.36 5.39 3.37
C GLY A 292 -7.16 6.49 4.42
N ILE A 293 -8.19 6.79 5.22
CA ILE A 293 -8.14 7.89 6.18
C ILE A 293 -7.00 7.73 7.19
N ILE A 294 -6.31 8.82 7.44
CA ILE A 294 -5.41 9.05 8.56
C ILE A 294 -5.79 10.36 9.23
N THR A 295 -5.66 10.45 10.55
CA THR A 295 -6.05 11.64 11.31
C THR A 295 -4.90 12.14 12.17
N MET A 296 -4.81 13.48 12.32
CA MET A 296 -3.80 14.10 13.20
C MET A 296 -3.94 13.63 14.64
N ASP A 297 -5.19 13.49 15.13
CA ASP A 297 -5.47 13.08 16.51
C ASP A 297 -4.96 11.66 16.79
N ARG A 298 -5.20 10.72 15.89
CA ARG A 298 -4.72 9.37 16.06
C ARG A 298 -3.22 9.27 15.90
N TYR A 299 -2.65 9.99 14.94
CA TYR A 299 -1.20 10.03 14.75
C TYR A 299 -0.49 10.61 15.96
N LYS A 300 -1.08 11.65 16.58
CA LYS A 300 -0.58 12.18 17.86
C LYS A 300 -0.63 11.14 18.97
N LYS A 301 -1.73 10.37 19.10
CA LYS A 301 -1.82 9.30 20.10
C LYS A 301 -0.74 8.23 19.90
N ILE A 302 -0.43 7.87 18.64
CA ILE A 302 0.66 6.95 18.31
C ILE A 302 2.00 7.55 18.73
N TYR A 303 2.25 8.83 18.40
CA TYR A 303 3.45 9.52 18.83
C TYR A 303 3.57 9.58 20.35
N ASP A 304 2.51 10.01 21.07
CA ASP A 304 2.51 10.08 22.53
C ASP A 304 2.79 8.70 23.17
N PHE A 305 2.22 7.64 22.61
CA PHE A 305 2.47 6.26 23.00
C PHE A 305 3.96 5.90 22.86
N LEU A 306 4.59 6.26 21.75
CA LEU A 306 6.01 5.97 21.52
C LEU A 306 6.92 6.78 22.44
N VAL A 307 6.57 8.05 22.71
CA VAL A 307 7.30 8.90 23.66
C VAL A 307 7.19 8.35 25.08
N ALA A 308 5.96 8.02 25.53
CA ALA A 308 5.75 7.45 26.85
C ALA A 308 6.49 6.13 27.04
N GLY A 309 6.66 5.39 25.95
CA GLY A 309 7.44 4.17 25.90
C GLY A 309 8.96 4.38 25.78
N GLY A 310 9.47 5.61 25.70
CA GLY A 310 10.88 5.85 25.44
C GLY A 310 11.37 5.30 24.09
N LEU A 311 10.43 5.10 23.15
CA LEU A 311 10.72 4.54 21.83
C LEU A 311 11.06 5.60 20.80
N ILE A 312 10.77 6.87 21.08
CA ILE A 312 11.09 8.03 20.24
C ILE A 312 11.43 9.24 21.11
N ASP A 313 12.31 10.12 20.62
CA ASP A 313 12.63 11.39 21.30
C ASP A 313 11.38 12.30 21.32
N PRO A 314 10.98 12.84 22.49
CA PRO A 314 9.85 13.77 22.60
C PRO A 314 10.06 15.10 21.84
N LYS A 315 11.27 15.37 21.34
CA LYS A 315 11.55 16.53 20.47
C LYS A 315 11.29 16.26 18.99
N THR A 316 10.96 15.02 18.63
CA THR A 316 10.67 14.66 17.22
C THR A 316 9.48 15.45 16.72
N ASP A 317 9.63 16.15 15.60
CA ASP A 317 8.56 16.89 14.93
C ASP A 317 7.60 15.91 14.22
N TRP A 318 6.71 15.30 15.02
CA TRP A 318 5.75 14.31 14.53
C TRP A 318 4.74 14.89 13.54
N GLN A 319 4.47 16.18 13.59
CA GLN A 319 3.50 16.83 12.69
C GLN A 319 3.97 16.81 11.24
N LYS A 320 5.27 16.83 11.01
CA LYS A 320 5.85 16.64 9.67
C LYS A 320 5.80 15.20 9.17
N ALA A 321 5.52 14.24 10.04
CA ALA A 321 5.46 12.83 9.67
C ALA A 321 4.16 12.44 8.96
N ILE A 322 3.16 13.33 8.90
CA ILE A 322 1.83 13.06 8.34
C ILE A 322 1.31 14.25 7.52
N ASP A 323 0.64 13.96 6.41
CA ASP A 323 -0.11 14.96 5.65
C ASP A 323 -1.50 14.42 5.29
N VAL A 324 -2.51 14.87 6.02
CA VAL A 324 -3.90 14.40 5.89
C VAL A 324 -4.65 14.98 4.69
N LYS A 325 -4.08 15.99 4.01
CA LYS A 325 -4.77 16.69 2.91
C LYS A 325 -5.15 15.78 1.75
N PHE A 326 -4.43 14.68 1.56
CA PHE A 326 -4.64 13.76 0.45
C PHE A 326 -5.81 12.78 0.67
N VAL A 327 -6.33 12.66 1.91
CA VAL A 327 -7.36 11.66 2.27
C VAL A 327 -8.59 12.22 2.96
N LYS A 328 -8.48 13.38 3.64
CA LYS A 328 -9.54 13.93 4.51
C LYS A 328 -10.90 14.11 3.85
N ASP A 329 -10.92 14.34 2.52
CA ASP A 329 -12.15 14.64 1.76
C ASP A 329 -12.52 13.52 0.76
N LEU A 330 -11.78 12.43 0.68
CA LEU A 330 -11.99 11.37 -0.32
C LEU A 330 -13.27 10.57 -0.10
N LYS A 331 -13.66 10.29 1.15
CA LYS A 331 -14.88 9.55 1.54
C LYS A 331 -15.10 8.23 0.77
N ILE A 332 -14.02 7.54 0.36
CA ILE A 332 -14.09 6.31 -0.43
C ILE A 332 -14.73 5.20 0.43
N GLY A 333 -15.80 4.55 -0.09
CA GLY A 333 -16.47 3.45 0.58
C GLY A 333 -17.47 3.85 1.69
N VAL A 334 -17.60 5.12 2.04
CA VAL A 334 -18.66 5.61 2.94
C VAL A 334 -19.98 5.65 2.18
N LYS A 335 -21.06 5.12 2.79
CA LYS A 335 -22.43 5.11 2.24
C LYS A 335 -23.19 6.38 2.61
#